data_e88c3d5446bbf582f3d739bed00c7181
#
_entry.id   e88c3d5446bbf582f3d739bed00c7181
#
_cell.length_a   1.000
_cell.length_b   1.000
_cell.length_c   1.000
_cell.angle_alpha   90.00
_cell.angle_beta   90.00
_cell.angle_gamma   90.00
#
_symmetry.space_group_name_H-M   'P 1'
#
loop_
_entity.id
_entity.type
_entity.pdbx_description
1 polymer ?
#
loop_
_entity_poly.entity_id
_entity_poly.type
_entity_poly.pdbx_seq_one_letter_code
_entity_poly.pdbx_strand_id
1 'polypeptide(L)'
;MEKEKMQQYADKLRQFVMGHTEDVLKNPRSFIRYPFIDPGSVYDGNVWDWDTYWSVFGFFNLADKYQDDTTKARLIEHAKGNIHNFMDHQLPDGYIPMMIEVVDWPEPYLNMKHKEGILMNMHKPFLCQQIVLISDF
;
A
#
# COMPACT_ATOMS: atom_id res chain seq x y z
N MET A 1 24.59 -27.92 0.35
CA MET A 1 25.41 -26.72 -0.06
C MET A 1 24.61 -25.69 -0.83
N GLU A 2 23.98 -26.01 -1.95
CA GLU A 2 23.20 -25.04 -2.73
C GLU A 2 21.92 -24.57 -2.01
N LYS A 3 21.14 -25.49 -1.45
CA LYS A 3 19.95 -25.16 -0.64
C LYS A 3 20.26 -24.30 0.58
N GLU A 4 21.36 -24.56 1.25
CA GLU A 4 21.78 -23.77 2.42
C GLU A 4 22.14 -22.33 2.04
N LYS A 5 22.85 -22.14 0.92
CA LYS A 5 23.13 -20.80 0.38
C LYS A 5 21.85 -20.05 -0.01
N MET A 6 20.93 -20.72 -0.67
CA MET A 6 19.64 -20.14 -1.04
C MET A 6 18.86 -19.71 0.21
N GLN A 7 18.84 -20.53 1.25
CA GLN A 7 18.19 -20.19 2.52
C GLN A 7 18.86 -18.98 3.17
N GLN A 8 20.19 -18.93 3.22
CA GLN A 8 20.93 -17.79 3.76
C GLN A 8 20.64 -16.49 3.02
N TYR A 9 20.52 -16.51 1.68
CA TYR A 9 20.15 -15.33 0.91
C TYR A 9 18.70 -14.91 1.15
N ALA A 10 17.79 -15.87 1.22
CA ALA A 10 16.40 -15.60 1.54
C ALA A 10 16.25 -14.96 2.92
N ASP A 11 16.96 -15.45 3.91
CA ASP A 11 16.91 -14.91 5.28
C ASP A 11 17.51 -13.49 5.35
N LYS A 12 18.63 -13.24 4.65
CA LYS A 12 19.19 -11.89 4.53
C LYS A 12 18.22 -10.90 3.86
N LEU A 13 17.57 -11.32 2.78
CA LEU A 13 16.58 -10.48 2.10
C LEU A 13 15.39 -10.18 3.01
N ARG A 14 14.89 -11.17 3.73
CA ARG A 14 13.80 -10.99 4.70
C ARG A 14 14.18 -10.01 5.80
N GLN A 15 15.37 -10.20 6.40
CA GLN A 15 15.89 -9.29 7.43
C GLN A 15 16.02 -7.86 6.91
N PHE A 16 16.48 -7.68 5.68
CA PHE A 16 16.58 -6.39 5.04
C PHE A 16 15.19 -5.74 4.90
N VAL A 17 14.21 -6.44 4.33
CA VAL A 17 12.86 -5.92 4.13
C VAL A 17 12.19 -5.57 5.47
N MET A 18 12.26 -6.46 6.46
CA MET A 18 11.69 -6.19 7.79
C MET A 18 12.38 -5.03 8.52
N GLY A 19 13.70 -4.88 8.34
CA GLY A 19 14.46 -3.75 8.89
C GLY A 19 14.09 -2.39 8.28
N HIS A 20 13.44 -2.37 7.12
CA HIS A 20 13.00 -1.16 6.43
C HIS A 20 11.48 -0.94 6.48
N THR A 21 10.77 -1.69 7.33
CA THR A 21 9.32 -1.54 7.50
C THR A 21 8.94 -0.10 7.88
N GLU A 22 9.72 0.55 8.74
CA GLU A 22 9.48 1.93 9.17
C GLU A 22 9.58 2.95 8.01
N ASP A 23 10.36 2.64 6.99
CA ASP A 23 10.54 3.54 5.85
C ASP A 23 9.28 3.63 4.98
N VAL A 24 8.42 2.61 5.02
CA VAL A 24 7.20 2.53 4.22
C VAL A 24 5.91 2.76 5.01
N LEU A 25 5.95 2.68 6.35
CA LEU A 25 4.82 2.99 7.21
C LEU A 25 4.75 4.50 7.43
N LYS A 26 3.73 5.14 6.86
CA LYS A 26 3.58 6.60 6.89
C LYS A 26 2.40 7.05 7.75
N ASN A 27 2.60 8.18 8.39
CA ASN A 27 1.54 8.88 9.10
C ASN A 27 0.62 9.64 8.12
N PRO A 28 -0.63 9.92 8.54
CA PRO A 28 -1.54 10.77 7.77
C PRO A 28 -0.90 12.11 7.41
N ARG A 29 -1.13 12.55 6.17
CA ARG A 29 -0.68 13.87 5.71
C ARG A 29 -1.49 14.38 4.53
N SER A 30 -1.74 15.69 4.45
CA SER A 30 -2.49 16.32 3.36
C SER A 30 -3.84 15.64 3.09
N PHE A 31 -4.08 15.15 1.90
CA PHE A 31 -5.32 14.47 1.51
C PHE A 31 -5.41 13.02 2.01
N ILE A 32 -4.30 12.46 2.48
CA ILE A 32 -4.23 11.10 3.02
C ILE A 32 -4.51 11.17 4.53
N ARG A 33 -5.71 10.81 4.93
CA ARG A 33 -6.23 11.03 6.30
C ARG A 33 -5.91 9.92 7.29
N TYR A 34 -5.58 8.74 6.79
CA TYR A 34 -5.29 7.56 7.61
C TYR A 34 -3.84 7.14 7.44
N PRO A 35 -3.24 6.45 8.43
CA PRO A 35 -1.93 5.82 8.27
C PRO A 35 -1.92 4.96 7.01
N PHE A 36 -0.81 4.90 6.31
CA PHE A 36 -0.75 4.18 5.04
C PHE A 36 0.62 3.54 4.80
N ILE A 37 0.63 2.57 3.89
CA ILE A 37 1.84 1.94 3.37
C ILE A 37 2.12 2.56 2.01
N ASP A 38 3.27 3.20 1.84
CA ASP A 38 3.70 3.71 0.54
C ASP A 38 4.64 2.72 -0.17
N PRO A 39 4.81 2.83 -1.48
CA PRO A 39 5.73 1.98 -2.21
C PRO A 39 7.21 2.35 -2.01
N GLY A 40 7.48 3.48 -1.35
CA GLY A 40 8.82 3.99 -1.08
C GLY A 40 9.54 4.62 -2.28
N SER A 41 10.79 5.02 -2.06
CA SER A 41 11.67 5.59 -3.09
C SER A 41 11.11 6.89 -3.71
N VAL A 42 11.11 6.99 -5.04
CA VAL A 42 10.65 8.19 -5.78
C VAL A 42 9.14 8.41 -5.73
N TYR A 43 8.38 7.42 -5.26
CA TYR A 43 6.92 7.50 -5.09
C TYR A 43 6.50 7.85 -3.66
N ASP A 44 7.48 8.28 -2.85
CA ASP A 44 7.30 8.55 -1.43
C ASP A 44 6.12 9.49 -1.17
N GLY A 45 5.26 9.01 -0.30
CA GLY A 45 4.15 9.78 0.25
C GLY A 45 2.84 9.74 -0.51
N ASN A 46 2.75 9.02 -1.61
CA ASN A 46 1.51 8.77 -2.31
C ASN A 46 0.97 7.38 -1.99
N VAL A 47 -0.35 7.21 -2.05
CA VAL A 47 -1.00 5.89 -1.92
C VAL A 47 -1.36 5.38 -3.30
N TRP A 48 -0.79 4.25 -3.69
CA TRP A 48 -1.03 3.59 -4.95
C TRP A 48 -1.78 2.29 -4.73
N ASP A 49 -2.84 2.02 -5.50
CA ASP A 49 -3.71 0.84 -5.33
C ASP A 49 -2.98 -0.49 -5.55
N TRP A 50 -2.20 -0.56 -6.62
CA TRP A 50 -1.43 -1.74 -6.99
C TRP A 50 -0.26 -1.99 -6.04
N ASP A 51 0.50 -0.93 -5.76
CA ASP A 51 1.73 -1.03 -4.99
C ASP A 51 1.42 -1.34 -3.53
N THR A 52 0.37 -0.73 -2.95
CA THR A 52 -0.06 -1.01 -1.58
C THR A 52 -0.53 -2.45 -1.41
N TYR A 53 -1.23 -3.02 -2.40
CA TYR A 53 -1.62 -4.43 -2.35
C TYR A 53 -0.41 -5.36 -2.25
N TRP A 54 0.57 -5.20 -3.12
CA TRP A 54 1.75 -6.06 -3.11
C TRP A 54 2.63 -5.83 -1.89
N SER A 55 2.71 -4.60 -1.40
CA SER A 55 3.42 -4.27 -0.17
C SER A 55 2.76 -4.95 1.03
N VAL A 56 1.44 -4.84 1.18
CA VAL A 56 0.68 -5.51 2.24
C VAL A 56 0.88 -7.03 2.16
N PHE A 57 0.72 -7.62 0.98
CA PHE A 57 0.93 -9.06 0.77
C PHE A 57 2.34 -9.50 1.19
N GLY A 58 3.36 -8.76 0.77
CA GLY A 58 4.74 -9.07 1.11
C GLY A 58 5.04 -8.95 2.61
N PHE A 59 4.66 -7.84 3.21
CA PHE A 59 4.91 -7.60 4.64
C PHE A 59 4.12 -8.54 5.56
N PHE A 60 2.87 -8.86 5.23
CA PHE A 60 2.08 -9.80 6.01
C PHE A 60 2.73 -11.18 6.03
N ASN A 61 3.10 -11.72 4.86
CA ASN A 61 3.79 -13.00 4.78
C ASN A 61 5.12 -13.03 5.55
N LEU A 62 5.83 -11.89 5.61
CA LEU A 62 7.07 -11.80 6.37
C LEU A 62 6.81 -11.70 7.87
N ALA A 63 5.89 -10.83 8.32
CA ALA A 63 5.57 -10.61 9.72
C ALA A 63 5.00 -11.87 10.39
N ASP A 64 4.14 -12.61 9.71
CA ASP A 64 3.61 -13.89 10.19
C ASP A 64 4.73 -14.89 10.47
N LYS A 65 5.69 -14.97 9.57
CA LYS A 65 6.83 -15.86 9.70
C LYS A 65 7.75 -15.50 10.87
N TYR A 66 7.89 -14.20 11.18
CA TYR A 66 8.75 -13.73 12.28
C TYR A 66 8.03 -13.61 13.62
N GLN A 67 6.72 -13.85 13.66
CA GLN A 67 5.90 -13.79 14.89
C GLN A 67 6.08 -12.50 15.70
N ASP A 68 6.21 -11.38 14.99
CA ASP A 68 6.32 -10.05 15.60
C ASP A 68 4.96 -9.38 15.65
N ASP A 69 4.25 -9.61 16.76
CA ASP A 69 2.88 -9.10 16.97
C ASP A 69 2.79 -7.57 16.94
N THR A 70 3.84 -6.86 17.35
CA THR A 70 3.85 -5.40 17.33
C THR A 70 3.92 -4.86 15.90
N THR A 71 4.83 -5.36 15.10
CA THR A 71 4.93 -5.01 13.67
C THR A 71 3.67 -5.44 12.93
N LYS A 72 3.13 -6.61 13.26
CA LYS A 72 1.88 -7.13 12.72
C LYS A 72 0.72 -6.15 12.94
N ALA A 73 0.48 -5.73 14.16
CA ALA A 73 -0.60 -4.80 14.51
C ALA A 73 -0.47 -3.47 13.74
N ARG A 74 0.74 -2.94 13.63
CA ARG A 74 1.01 -1.71 12.88
C ARG A 74 0.79 -1.88 11.37
N LEU A 75 1.21 -2.99 10.80
CA LEU A 75 0.96 -3.31 9.39
C LEU A 75 -0.54 -3.41 9.10
N ILE A 76 -1.31 -4.05 9.99
CA ILE A 76 -2.78 -4.13 9.87
C ILE A 76 -3.40 -2.73 9.91
N GLU A 77 -2.99 -1.88 10.84
CA GLU A 77 -3.47 -0.50 10.96
C GLU A 77 -3.23 0.29 9.67
N HIS A 78 -2.02 0.25 9.14
CA HIS A 78 -1.65 0.97 7.92
C HIS A 78 -2.31 0.38 6.67
N ALA A 79 -2.44 -0.95 6.60
CA ALA A 79 -3.15 -1.61 5.51
C ALA A 79 -4.65 -1.25 5.50
N LYS A 80 -5.31 -1.20 6.66
CA LYS A 80 -6.68 -0.67 6.80
C LYS A 80 -6.76 0.79 6.37
N GLY A 81 -5.77 1.58 6.76
CA GLY A 81 -5.68 2.98 6.39
C GLY A 81 -5.57 3.20 4.88
N ASN A 82 -4.86 2.33 4.14
CA ASN A 82 -4.86 2.37 2.67
C ASN A 82 -6.29 2.26 2.12
N ILE A 83 -7.07 1.28 2.59
CA ILE A 83 -8.45 1.09 2.14
C ILE A 83 -9.31 2.32 2.48
N HIS A 84 -9.23 2.82 3.71
CA HIS A 84 -9.99 3.99 4.14
C HIS A 84 -9.65 5.22 3.30
N ASN A 85 -8.37 5.44 2.99
CA ASN A 85 -7.96 6.55 2.14
C ASN A 85 -8.59 6.46 0.74
N PHE A 86 -8.62 5.28 0.12
CA PHE A 86 -9.27 5.09 -1.18
C PHE A 86 -10.79 5.29 -1.10
N MET A 87 -11.45 4.78 -0.05
CA MET A 87 -12.88 4.97 0.14
C MET A 87 -13.26 6.44 0.36
N ASP A 88 -12.46 7.19 1.11
CA ASP A 88 -12.66 8.63 1.32
C ASP A 88 -12.56 9.44 0.01
N HIS A 89 -11.85 8.93 -0.98
CA HIS A 89 -11.69 9.56 -2.29
C HIS A 89 -12.63 8.98 -3.37
N GLN A 90 -13.57 8.13 -2.98
CA GLN A 90 -14.59 7.64 -3.91
C GLN A 90 -15.54 8.77 -4.29
N LEU A 91 -15.74 8.96 -5.59
CA LEU A 91 -16.70 9.92 -6.11
C LEU A 91 -18.14 9.37 -6.06
N PRO A 92 -19.17 10.26 -6.14
CA PRO A 92 -20.58 9.84 -6.06
C PRO A 92 -21.02 8.81 -7.10
N ASP A 93 -20.33 8.72 -8.21
CA ASP A 93 -20.57 7.75 -9.28
C ASP A 93 -19.82 6.42 -9.10
N GLY A 94 -19.12 6.27 -7.97
CA GLY A 94 -18.37 5.06 -7.64
C GLY A 94 -16.92 5.04 -8.11
N TYR A 95 -16.49 6.07 -8.85
CA TYR A 95 -15.10 6.16 -9.27
C TYR A 95 -14.16 6.25 -8.06
N ILE A 96 -13.10 5.43 -8.05
CA ILE A 96 -11.99 5.49 -7.09
C ILE A 96 -10.71 5.68 -7.89
N PRO A 97 -9.84 6.65 -7.53
CA PRO A 97 -8.58 6.87 -8.24
C PRO A 97 -7.61 5.71 -7.99
N MET A 98 -6.68 5.50 -8.91
CA MET A 98 -5.60 4.51 -8.70
C MET A 98 -4.47 5.02 -7.79
N MET A 99 -4.44 6.32 -7.54
CA MET A 99 -3.44 6.98 -6.70
C MET A 99 -4.07 8.15 -5.94
N ILE A 100 -3.64 8.35 -4.70
CA ILE A 100 -3.95 9.53 -3.88
C ILE A 100 -2.63 10.26 -3.62
N GLU A 101 -2.60 11.55 -3.99
CA GLU A 101 -1.41 12.37 -3.92
C GLU A 101 -1.34 13.18 -2.63
N VAL A 102 -0.14 13.41 -2.12
CA VAL A 102 0.11 14.31 -0.98
C VAL A 102 0.26 15.77 -1.40
N VAL A 103 0.59 16.04 -2.65
CA VAL A 103 0.79 17.40 -3.18
C VAL A 103 -0.36 17.82 -4.05
N ASP A 104 -0.72 19.09 -3.93
CA ASP A 104 -1.73 19.73 -4.79
C ASP A 104 -1.07 20.09 -6.12
N TRP A 105 -1.24 19.24 -7.11
CA TRP A 105 -0.79 19.48 -8.46
C TRP A 105 -1.76 20.43 -9.17
N PRO A 106 -1.29 21.21 -10.18
CA PRO A 106 -2.19 22.04 -10.99
C PRO A 106 -3.34 21.24 -11.62
N GLU A 107 -3.11 19.99 -11.93
CA GLU A 107 -4.09 19.01 -12.36
C GLU A 107 -3.96 17.76 -11.48
N PRO A 108 -4.60 17.70 -10.30
CA PRO A 108 -4.53 16.53 -9.43
C PRO A 108 -4.96 15.26 -10.17
N TYR A 109 -4.32 14.15 -9.87
CA TYR A 109 -4.61 12.85 -10.49
C TYR A 109 -6.10 12.47 -10.37
N LEU A 110 -6.74 12.89 -9.28
CA LEU A 110 -8.18 12.79 -9.08
C LEU A 110 -9.02 13.51 -10.15
N ASN A 111 -8.52 14.64 -10.67
CA ASN A 111 -9.21 15.42 -11.69
C ASN A 111 -9.02 14.87 -13.11
N MET A 112 -8.04 13.98 -13.30
CA MET A 112 -7.81 13.31 -14.59
C MET A 112 -8.70 12.08 -14.78
N LYS A 113 -9.95 12.15 -14.30
CA LYS A 113 -10.91 11.05 -14.37
C LYS A 113 -11.30 10.67 -15.78
N HIS A 114 -11.52 11.67 -16.64
CA HIS A 114 -11.95 11.47 -18.01
C HIS A 114 -11.03 12.19 -18.99
N LYS A 115 -10.70 11.49 -20.06
CA LYS A 115 -10.12 12.09 -21.25
C LYS A 115 -10.85 11.55 -22.46
N GLU A 116 -11.42 12.47 -23.26
CA GLU A 116 -12.16 12.12 -24.50
C GLU A 116 -13.27 11.07 -24.28
N GLY A 117 -13.96 11.15 -23.15
CA GLY A 117 -15.05 10.22 -22.78
C GLY A 117 -14.60 8.86 -22.22
N ILE A 118 -13.29 8.65 -22.07
CA ILE A 118 -12.73 7.42 -21.51
C ILE A 118 -12.38 7.63 -20.03
N LEU A 119 -12.80 6.70 -19.16
CA LEU A 119 -12.35 6.68 -17.77
C LEU A 119 -10.84 6.38 -17.70
N MET A 120 -10.12 7.26 -17.05
CA MET A 120 -8.68 7.14 -16.87
C MET A 120 -8.35 7.05 -15.38
N ASN A 121 -7.19 6.47 -15.07
CA ASN A 121 -6.62 6.48 -13.72
C ASN A 121 -7.55 5.89 -12.65
N MET A 122 -8.49 5.03 -13.05
CA MET A 122 -9.35 4.30 -12.14
C MET A 122 -8.56 3.20 -11.44
N HIS A 123 -8.91 2.94 -10.17
CA HIS A 123 -8.30 1.86 -9.40
C HIS A 123 -8.39 0.51 -10.12
N LYS A 124 -7.41 -0.34 -9.88
CA LYS A 124 -7.43 -1.74 -10.28
C LYS A 124 -8.23 -2.55 -9.26
N PRO A 125 -8.71 -3.77 -9.59
CA PRO A 125 -9.58 -4.55 -8.70
C PRO A 125 -8.83 -5.17 -7.49
N PHE A 126 -7.88 -4.44 -6.90
CA PHE A 126 -7.08 -4.92 -5.78
C PHE A 126 -7.64 -4.52 -4.40
N LEU A 127 -8.51 -3.51 -4.32
CA LEU A 127 -9.06 -3.07 -3.03
C LEU A 127 -9.82 -4.18 -2.32
N CYS A 128 -10.70 -4.90 -3.02
CA CYS A 128 -11.41 -6.06 -2.46
C CYS A 128 -10.46 -7.17 -2.04
N GLN A 129 -9.44 -7.45 -2.84
CA GLN A 129 -8.43 -8.46 -2.52
C GLN A 129 -7.59 -8.04 -1.31
N GLN A 130 -7.28 -6.75 -1.17
CA GLN A 130 -6.58 -6.22 0.00
C GLN A 130 -7.43 -6.34 1.27
N ILE A 131 -8.75 -6.11 1.19
CA ILE A 131 -9.68 -6.32 2.32
C ILE A 131 -9.66 -7.79 2.77
N VAL A 132 -9.77 -8.72 1.83
CA VAL A 132 -9.68 -10.16 2.16
C VAL A 132 -8.36 -10.50 2.81
N LEU A 133 -7.25 -10.05 2.24
CA LEU A 133 -5.91 -10.27 2.78
C LEU A 133 -5.76 -9.74 4.22
N ILE A 134 -6.31 -8.56 4.52
CA ILE A 134 -6.30 -7.99 5.88
C ILE A 134 -7.18 -8.79 6.84
N SER A 135 -8.27 -9.36 6.35
CA SER A 135 -9.21 -10.14 7.18
C SER A 135 -8.65 -11.50 7.57
N ASP A 136 -7.80 -12.08 6.72
CA ASP A 136 -7.20 -13.40 6.92
C ASP A 136 -5.93 -13.35 7.79
N PHE A 137 -5.38 -12.15 8.01
CA PHE A 137 -4.14 -11.92 8.76
C PHE A 137 -4.38 -11.55 10.22
#